data_ba8794a5bd090c5276500f10675c2aab
#
_entry.id   ba8794a5bd090c5276500f10675c2aab
#
_cell.length_a   1.000
_cell.length_b   1.000
_cell.length_c   1.000
_cell.angle_alpha   90.00
_cell.angle_beta   90.00
_cell.angle_gamma   90.00
#
_symmetry.space_group_name_H-M   'P 1'
#
loop_
_entity.id
_entity.type
_entity.pdbx_description
1 polymer ?
#
loop_
_entity_poly.entity_id
_entity_poly.type
_entity_poly.pdbx_seq_one_letter_code
_entity_poly.pdbx_strand_id
1 'polypeptide(L)'
;MTTENPLKIFSGGAMRPLLRELVPRFERAHAVTVEVEYRLSAAVKRAIQDGAAFDLAILPRPELDELIASGAADLARSTVGLAVRAGAPQPDIGSAAALRRALMEARSIAYSDGPSGAYVAALLAKLGIGEAVAAKVKLTSGPVAELVARGEAELGMQQIVAILPVAGAQLVGPLPAELQNVIVYAAGLSSRASQMAAAAAFLAFTRGEDAKQLMRIHGLDPA
;
A
#
# COMPACT_ATOMS: atom_id res chain seq x y z
N MET A 1 -24.92 -29.85 -1.09
CA MET A 1 -23.87 -28.86 -1.38
C MET A 1 -23.47 -28.29 -0.03
N THR A 2 -22.40 -28.80 0.56
CA THR A 2 -21.82 -28.25 1.80
C THR A 2 -21.32 -26.86 1.47
N THR A 3 -21.94 -25.83 2.04
CA THR A 3 -21.40 -24.48 2.05
C THR A 3 -20.16 -24.52 2.90
N GLU A 4 -19.00 -24.82 2.29
CA GLU A 4 -17.72 -24.67 2.98
C GLU A 4 -17.61 -23.20 3.40
N ASN A 5 -17.27 -22.96 4.67
CA ASN A 5 -17.04 -21.62 5.17
C ASN A 5 -15.94 -20.95 4.31
N PRO A 6 -16.13 -19.71 3.84
CA PRO A 6 -15.12 -19.04 3.04
C PRO A 6 -13.82 -18.84 3.85
N LEU A 7 -12.69 -18.86 3.17
CA LEU A 7 -11.42 -18.39 3.72
C LEU A 7 -11.53 -16.89 4.01
N LYS A 8 -11.45 -16.49 5.27
CA LYS A 8 -11.59 -15.09 5.69
C LYS A 8 -10.23 -14.41 5.81
N ILE A 9 -10.04 -13.37 5.00
CA ILE A 9 -8.81 -12.57 4.98
C ILE A 9 -9.10 -11.15 5.45
N PHE A 10 -8.41 -10.68 6.50
CA PHE A 10 -8.37 -9.26 6.86
C PHE A 10 -7.18 -8.59 6.19
N SER A 11 -7.40 -7.46 5.53
CA SER A 11 -6.33 -6.77 4.80
C SER A 11 -6.40 -5.26 4.95
N GLY A 12 -5.24 -4.63 4.94
CA GLY A 12 -5.10 -3.19 4.71
C GLY A 12 -5.53 -2.80 3.30
N GLY A 13 -6.06 -1.57 3.16
CA GLY A 13 -6.59 -1.10 1.88
C GLY A 13 -5.56 -1.02 0.74
N ALA A 14 -4.29 -0.83 1.05
CA ALA A 14 -3.21 -0.76 0.06
C ALA A 14 -3.02 -2.07 -0.74
N MET A 15 -3.37 -3.23 -0.15
CA MET A 15 -3.27 -4.52 -0.82
C MET A 15 -4.48 -4.83 -1.73
N ARG A 16 -5.51 -3.98 -1.72
CA ARG A 16 -6.76 -4.21 -2.46
C ARG A 16 -6.55 -4.39 -3.97
N PRO A 17 -5.74 -3.59 -4.68
CA PRO A 17 -5.53 -3.78 -6.12
C PRO A 17 -4.96 -5.17 -6.44
N LEU A 18 -3.93 -5.60 -5.71
CA LEU A 18 -3.34 -6.92 -5.85
C LEU A 18 -4.35 -8.05 -5.54
N LEU A 19 -5.03 -7.97 -4.41
CA LEU A 19 -5.91 -9.05 -3.95
C LEU A 19 -7.15 -9.20 -4.84
N ARG A 20 -7.65 -8.14 -5.48
CA ARG A 20 -8.74 -8.21 -6.46
C ARG A 20 -8.41 -9.09 -7.66
N GLU A 21 -7.14 -9.20 -8.04
CA GLU A 21 -6.71 -10.05 -9.14
C GLU A 21 -6.21 -11.42 -8.65
N LEU A 22 -5.56 -11.46 -7.50
CA LEU A 22 -4.96 -12.67 -6.96
C LEU A 22 -6.00 -13.65 -6.41
N VAL A 23 -7.01 -13.15 -5.69
CA VAL A 23 -8.06 -13.97 -5.07
C VAL A 23 -8.82 -14.82 -6.10
N PRO A 24 -9.35 -14.26 -7.21
CA PRO A 24 -10.05 -15.09 -8.19
C PRO A 24 -9.16 -16.15 -8.85
N ARG A 25 -7.85 -15.94 -8.93
CA ARG A 25 -6.90 -16.95 -9.43
C ARG A 25 -6.73 -18.08 -8.44
N PHE A 26 -6.62 -17.74 -7.15
CA PHE A 26 -6.53 -18.73 -6.08
C PHE A 26 -7.81 -19.58 -5.98
N GLU A 27 -8.99 -18.94 -5.99
CA GLU A 27 -10.28 -19.62 -5.92
C GLU A 27 -10.44 -20.65 -7.05
N ARG A 28 -10.07 -20.29 -8.28
CA ARG A 28 -10.09 -21.23 -9.41
C ARG A 28 -9.11 -22.39 -9.27
N ALA A 29 -7.92 -22.12 -8.70
CA ALA A 29 -6.89 -23.14 -8.56
C ALA A 29 -7.14 -24.13 -7.43
N HIS A 30 -7.83 -23.69 -6.37
CA HIS A 30 -8.00 -24.46 -5.13
C HIS A 30 -9.44 -24.85 -4.81
N ALA A 31 -10.43 -24.41 -5.61
CA ALA A 31 -11.87 -24.63 -5.38
C ALA A 31 -12.33 -24.16 -3.98
N VAL A 32 -11.77 -23.07 -3.49
CA VAL A 32 -12.05 -22.45 -2.18
C VAL A 32 -12.63 -21.07 -2.41
N THR A 33 -13.71 -20.72 -1.73
CA THR A 33 -14.24 -19.35 -1.72
C THR A 33 -13.46 -18.50 -0.73
N VAL A 34 -13.11 -17.25 -1.12
CA VAL A 34 -12.34 -16.30 -0.31
C VAL A 34 -13.15 -15.04 -0.04
N GLU A 35 -13.26 -14.67 1.21
CA GLU A 35 -13.84 -13.40 1.65
C GLU A 35 -12.73 -12.46 2.13
N VAL A 36 -12.55 -11.31 1.47
CA VAL A 36 -11.54 -10.32 1.87
C VAL A 36 -12.23 -9.11 2.46
N GLU A 37 -11.94 -8.83 3.72
CA GLU A 37 -12.41 -7.64 4.41
C GLU A 37 -11.28 -6.59 4.46
N TYR A 38 -11.53 -5.45 3.79
CA TYR A 38 -10.57 -4.34 3.75
C TYR A 38 -10.93 -3.28 4.77
N ARG A 39 -10.01 -3.02 5.70
CA ARG A 39 -10.15 -1.99 6.73
C ARG A 39 -8.84 -1.19 6.88
N LEU A 40 -8.91 -0.06 7.58
CA LEU A 40 -7.69 0.57 8.09
C LEU A 40 -7.01 -0.39 9.08
N SER A 41 -5.69 -0.44 9.06
CA SER A 41 -4.92 -1.38 9.90
C SER A 41 -5.29 -1.28 11.39
N ALA A 42 -5.50 -0.09 11.91
CA ALA A 42 -5.96 0.11 13.29
C ALA A 42 -7.35 -0.52 13.55
N ALA A 43 -8.24 -0.51 12.55
CA ALA A 43 -9.55 -1.14 12.67
C ALA A 43 -9.46 -2.67 12.57
N VAL A 44 -8.53 -3.21 11.75
CA VAL A 44 -8.23 -4.65 11.73
C VAL A 44 -7.70 -5.09 13.09
N LYS A 45 -6.73 -4.34 13.64
CA LYS A 45 -6.17 -4.62 14.97
C LYS A 45 -7.25 -4.69 16.03
N ARG A 46 -8.12 -3.68 16.07
CA ARG A 46 -9.24 -3.65 17.03
C ARG A 46 -10.19 -4.83 16.85
N ALA A 47 -10.59 -5.14 15.61
CA ALA A 47 -11.49 -6.27 15.34
C ALA A 47 -10.89 -7.61 15.83
N ILE A 48 -9.59 -7.84 15.62
CA ILE A 48 -8.89 -9.03 16.10
C ILE A 48 -8.86 -9.06 17.64
N GLN A 49 -8.58 -7.94 18.30
CA GLN A 49 -8.57 -7.82 19.74
C GLN A 49 -9.97 -8.05 20.35
N ASP A 50 -11.03 -7.62 19.65
CA ASP A 50 -12.43 -7.84 20.01
C ASP A 50 -12.92 -9.28 19.69
N GLY A 51 -12.03 -10.16 19.19
CA GLY A 51 -12.32 -11.57 18.96
C GLY A 51 -12.94 -11.89 17.61
N ALA A 52 -12.86 -10.99 16.62
CA ALA A 52 -13.34 -11.27 15.26
C ALA A 52 -12.63 -12.48 14.66
N ALA A 53 -13.41 -13.39 14.06
CA ALA A 53 -12.88 -14.59 13.42
C ALA A 53 -12.27 -14.24 12.06
N PHE A 54 -11.04 -14.65 11.84
CA PHE A 54 -10.31 -14.56 10.58
C PHE A 54 -9.35 -15.75 10.43
N ASP A 55 -8.93 -16.06 9.22
CA ASP A 55 -8.00 -17.14 8.93
C ASP A 55 -6.60 -16.61 8.59
N LEU A 56 -6.54 -15.48 7.87
CA LEU A 56 -5.31 -14.83 7.46
C LEU A 56 -5.45 -13.30 7.62
N ALA A 57 -4.38 -12.63 8.07
CA ALA A 57 -4.31 -11.16 8.05
C ALA A 57 -3.12 -10.70 7.20
N ILE A 58 -3.32 -9.61 6.42
CA ILE A 58 -2.28 -8.97 5.60
C ILE A 58 -2.21 -7.49 6.00
N LEU A 59 -1.16 -7.11 6.70
CA LEU A 59 -0.96 -5.78 7.28
C LEU A 59 0.50 -5.34 7.12
N PRO A 60 0.83 -4.05 7.34
CA PRO A 60 2.20 -3.63 7.59
C PRO A 60 2.84 -4.47 8.70
N ARG A 61 4.09 -4.85 8.50
CA ARG A 61 4.81 -5.80 9.36
C ARG A 61 4.76 -5.43 10.85
N PRO A 62 5.04 -4.18 11.28
CA PRO A 62 4.99 -3.84 12.71
C PRO A 62 3.62 -4.04 13.34
N GLU A 63 2.55 -3.74 12.58
CA GLU A 63 1.17 -3.90 13.06
C GLU A 63 0.76 -5.36 13.15
N LEU A 64 1.23 -6.20 12.21
CA LEU A 64 0.96 -7.63 12.21
C LEU A 64 1.68 -8.34 13.37
N ASP A 65 2.93 -7.96 13.66
CA ASP A 65 3.72 -8.57 14.73
C ASP A 65 3.11 -8.34 16.12
N GLU A 66 2.35 -7.26 16.31
CA GLU A 66 1.59 -7.03 17.55
C GLU A 66 0.38 -7.96 17.72
N LEU A 67 -0.10 -8.56 16.62
CA LEU A 67 -1.33 -9.37 16.60
C LEU A 67 -1.05 -10.88 16.52
N ILE A 68 0.05 -11.25 15.90
CA ILE A 68 0.40 -12.64 15.59
C ILE A 68 1.79 -12.92 16.14
N ALA A 69 1.84 -13.69 17.22
CA ALA A 69 3.07 -13.96 17.98
C ALA A 69 4.13 -14.76 17.20
N SER A 70 3.75 -15.50 16.15
CA SER A 70 4.68 -16.29 15.34
C SER A 70 4.06 -16.65 13.99
N GLY A 71 4.92 -16.95 12.99
CA GLY A 71 4.48 -17.43 11.68
C GLY A 71 4.10 -16.34 10.69
N ALA A 72 4.29 -15.06 11.01
CA ALA A 72 4.15 -13.99 10.04
C ALA A 72 5.28 -14.02 9.01
N ALA A 73 4.94 -13.90 7.73
CA ALA A 73 5.89 -13.90 6.62
C ALA A 73 5.77 -12.63 5.80
N ASP A 74 6.90 -12.06 5.43
CA ASP A 74 6.93 -10.94 4.51
C ASP A 74 6.34 -11.34 3.16
N LEU A 75 5.49 -10.48 2.63
CA LEU A 75 4.77 -10.70 1.39
C LEU A 75 5.28 -9.79 0.28
N ALA A 76 5.31 -8.50 0.55
CA ALA A 76 5.71 -7.50 -0.42
C ALA A 76 6.20 -6.22 0.26
N ARG A 77 6.95 -5.41 -0.49
CA ARG A 77 7.39 -4.08 -0.07
C ARG A 77 6.72 -3.03 -0.93
N SER A 78 6.28 -1.94 -0.31
CA SER A 78 5.76 -0.76 -0.99
C SER A 78 6.65 0.43 -0.68
N THR A 79 6.92 1.25 -1.70
CA THR A 79 7.74 2.45 -1.61
C THR A 79 6.91 3.70 -1.90
N VAL A 80 7.40 4.87 -1.47
CA VAL A 80 6.78 6.15 -1.81
C VAL A 80 7.28 6.62 -3.17
N GLY A 81 6.36 7.12 -3.98
CA GLY A 81 6.66 7.71 -5.27
C GLY A 81 6.08 9.11 -5.43
N LEU A 82 6.52 9.79 -6.48
CA LEU A 82 5.97 11.06 -6.93
C LEU A 82 5.04 10.84 -8.11
N ALA A 83 3.88 11.48 -8.07
CA ALA A 83 2.90 11.49 -9.15
C ALA A 83 2.70 12.88 -9.72
N VAL A 84 2.44 12.93 -11.02
CA VAL A 84 1.95 14.08 -11.76
C VAL A 84 0.64 13.73 -12.47
N ARG A 85 -0.09 14.71 -12.98
CA ARG A 85 -1.22 14.46 -13.87
C ARG A 85 -0.72 13.79 -15.16
N ALA A 86 -1.46 12.83 -15.67
CA ALA A 86 -1.13 12.17 -16.93
C ALA A 86 -0.93 13.19 -18.07
N GLY A 87 0.20 13.07 -18.77
CA GLY A 87 0.61 14.00 -19.84
C GLY A 87 1.26 15.30 -19.36
N ALA A 88 1.34 15.57 -18.04
CA ALA A 88 2.08 16.71 -17.53
C ALA A 88 3.61 16.47 -17.59
N PRO A 89 4.43 17.52 -17.65
CA PRO A 89 5.88 17.38 -17.54
C PRO A 89 6.28 16.65 -16.26
N GLN A 90 7.23 15.73 -16.39
CA GLN A 90 7.75 14.98 -15.25
C GLN A 90 9.02 15.67 -14.75
N PRO A 91 9.07 16.09 -13.47
CA PRO A 91 10.27 16.65 -12.89
C PRO A 91 11.35 15.59 -12.70
N ASP A 92 12.61 16.00 -12.74
CA ASP A 92 13.72 15.16 -12.31
C ASP A 92 13.67 14.96 -10.78
N ILE A 93 13.63 13.71 -10.35
CA ILE A 93 13.66 13.30 -8.93
C ILE A 93 14.75 12.27 -8.64
N GLY A 94 15.74 12.13 -9.53
CA GLY A 94 16.78 11.10 -9.44
C GLY A 94 17.77 11.28 -8.28
N SER A 95 17.71 12.38 -7.54
CA SER A 95 18.51 12.64 -6.35
C SER A 95 17.75 13.49 -5.33
N ALA A 96 18.23 13.53 -4.08
CA ALA A 96 17.66 14.39 -3.04
C ALA A 96 17.64 15.87 -3.46
N ALA A 97 18.70 16.34 -4.13
CA ALA A 97 18.78 17.72 -4.62
C ALA A 97 17.79 18.00 -5.76
N ALA A 98 17.60 17.05 -6.69
CA ALA A 98 16.63 17.15 -7.78
C ALA A 98 15.21 17.14 -7.23
N LEU A 99 14.86 16.20 -6.33
CA LEU A 99 13.56 16.16 -5.67
C LEU A 99 13.27 17.47 -4.92
N ARG A 100 14.24 17.96 -4.15
CA ARG A 100 14.10 19.23 -3.42
C ARG A 100 13.78 20.39 -4.39
N ARG A 101 14.49 20.49 -5.51
CA ARG A 101 14.26 21.51 -6.53
C ARG A 101 12.84 21.38 -7.11
N ALA A 102 12.43 20.16 -7.53
CA ALA A 102 11.10 19.90 -8.06
C ALA A 102 9.99 20.32 -7.08
N LEU A 103 10.14 19.99 -5.80
CA LEU A 103 9.18 20.38 -4.76
C LEU A 103 9.17 21.88 -4.51
N MET A 104 10.30 22.56 -4.60
CA MET A 104 10.38 24.02 -4.46
C MET A 104 9.72 24.76 -5.65
N GLU A 105 9.87 24.26 -6.87
CA GLU A 105 9.36 24.87 -8.09
C GLU A 105 7.86 24.58 -8.32
N ALA A 106 7.34 23.47 -7.79
CA ALA A 106 5.94 23.11 -7.94
C ALA A 106 4.99 24.16 -7.37
N ARG A 107 3.86 24.35 -8.03
CA ARG A 107 2.79 25.27 -7.61
C ARG A 107 2.00 24.72 -6.43
N SER A 108 1.89 23.39 -6.34
CA SER A 108 1.21 22.72 -5.23
C SER A 108 1.72 21.28 -5.05
N ILE A 109 1.72 20.82 -3.79
CA ILE A 109 2.19 19.51 -3.37
C ILE A 109 1.08 18.86 -2.54
N ALA A 110 0.62 17.67 -2.94
CA ALA A 110 -0.37 16.93 -2.16
C ALA A 110 0.26 15.72 -1.45
N TYR A 111 -0.17 15.47 -0.23
CA TYR A 111 0.05 14.24 0.50
C TYR A 111 -1.10 14.00 1.51
N SER A 112 -1.17 12.77 2.06
CA SER A 112 -2.26 12.42 2.98
C SER A 112 -2.07 13.03 4.37
N ASP A 113 -3.15 13.14 5.12
CA ASP A 113 -3.15 13.50 6.55
C ASP A 113 -2.91 12.28 7.47
N GLY A 114 -2.73 11.08 6.89
CA GLY A 114 -2.48 9.82 7.60
C GLY A 114 -0.98 9.52 7.80
N PRO A 115 -0.65 8.28 8.21
CA PRO A 115 0.73 7.86 8.52
C PRO A 115 1.73 8.06 7.37
N SER A 116 1.32 7.80 6.12
CA SER A 116 2.17 8.05 4.94
C SER A 116 2.44 9.54 4.73
N GLY A 117 1.48 10.41 5.04
CA GLY A 117 1.67 11.84 4.97
C GLY A 117 2.56 12.38 6.09
N ALA A 118 2.50 11.81 7.28
CA ALA A 118 3.44 12.16 8.35
C ALA A 118 4.90 11.92 7.94
N TYR A 119 5.17 10.81 7.21
CA TYR A 119 6.47 10.59 6.60
C TYR A 119 6.84 11.70 5.59
N VAL A 120 5.91 12.10 4.71
CA VAL A 120 6.16 13.16 3.72
C VAL A 120 6.45 14.49 4.41
N ALA A 121 5.71 14.84 5.46
CA ALA A 121 5.96 16.04 6.25
C ALA A 121 7.37 16.03 6.88
N ALA A 122 7.78 14.90 7.46
CA ALA A 122 9.12 14.71 7.99
C ALA A 122 10.21 14.80 6.89
N LEU A 123 9.93 14.27 5.69
CA LEU A 123 10.79 14.37 4.52
C LEU A 123 11.00 15.83 4.09
N LEU A 124 9.93 16.63 4.01
CA LEU A 124 10.03 18.05 3.69
C LEU A 124 10.88 18.82 4.71
N ALA A 125 10.74 18.49 5.99
CA ALA A 125 11.58 19.03 7.05
C ALA A 125 13.05 18.61 6.91
N LYS A 126 13.33 17.32 6.63
CA LYS A 126 14.67 16.78 6.38
C LYS A 126 15.35 17.44 5.18
N LEU A 127 14.59 17.78 4.13
CA LEU A 127 15.07 18.52 2.95
C LEU A 127 15.27 20.02 3.22
N GLY A 128 14.91 20.51 4.40
CA GLY A 128 15.02 21.92 4.78
C GLY A 128 14.09 22.86 4.01
N ILE A 129 12.93 22.35 3.56
CA ILE A 129 11.97 23.11 2.74
C ILE A 129 10.56 23.18 3.34
N GLY A 130 10.31 22.57 4.50
CA GLY A 130 8.98 22.45 5.09
C GLY A 130 8.24 23.78 5.17
N GLU A 131 8.89 24.83 5.72
CA GLU A 131 8.30 26.19 5.81
C GLU A 131 8.11 26.83 4.44
N ALA A 132 9.10 26.69 3.55
CA ALA A 132 9.08 27.31 2.23
C ALA A 132 7.94 26.78 1.32
N VAL A 133 7.54 25.52 1.52
CA VAL A 133 6.46 24.90 0.73
C VAL A 133 5.12 24.87 1.46
N ALA A 134 5.05 25.26 2.73
CA ALA A 134 3.85 25.12 3.56
C ALA A 134 2.59 25.71 2.92
N ALA A 135 2.68 26.92 2.32
CA ALA A 135 1.55 27.60 1.69
C ALA A 135 0.99 26.88 0.45
N LYS A 136 1.73 25.94 -0.15
CA LYS A 136 1.32 25.19 -1.34
C LYS A 136 1.06 23.71 -1.08
N VAL A 137 1.11 23.30 0.18
CA VAL A 137 0.74 21.95 0.61
C VAL A 137 -0.77 21.79 0.61
N LYS A 138 -1.23 20.66 0.08
CA LYS A 138 -2.62 20.21 0.09
C LYS A 138 -2.72 18.87 0.82
N LEU A 139 -3.32 18.88 1.98
CA LEU A 139 -3.60 17.67 2.75
C LEU A 139 -4.93 17.06 2.31
N THR A 140 -5.00 15.74 2.30
CA THR A 140 -6.21 14.97 2.01
C THR A 140 -6.32 13.72 2.85
N SER A 141 -7.53 13.40 3.31
CA SER A 141 -7.86 12.09 3.90
C SER A 141 -8.16 11.02 2.84
N GLY A 142 -8.30 11.44 1.58
CA GLY A 142 -8.52 10.57 0.42
C GLY A 142 -7.25 10.22 -0.35
N PRO A 143 -7.40 9.53 -1.50
CA PRO A 143 -6.27 9.19 -2.36
C PRO A 143 -5.62 10.44 -2.96
N VAL A 144 -4.34 10.66 -2.66
CA VAL A 144 -3.55 11.80 -3.15
C VAL A 144 -3.49 11.84 -4.67
N ALA A 145 -3.32 10.68 -5.31
CA ALA A 145 -3.23 10.59 -6.77
C ALA A 145 -4.51 11.06 -7.48
N GLU A 146 -5.68 11.00 -6.84
CA GLU A 146 -6.93 11.55 -7.40
C GLU A 146 -6.91 13.09 -7.47
N LEU A 147 -6.34 13.77 -6.46
CA LEU A 147 -6.17 15.24 -6.51
C LEU A 147 -5.28 15.62 -7.68
N VAL A 148 -4.21 14.84 -7.91
CA VAL A 148 -3.29 15.05 -9.03
C VAL A 148 -4.00 14.80 -10.36
N ALA A 149 -4.74 13.70 -10.49
CA ALA A 149 -5.50 13.36 -11.70
C ALA A 149 -6.51 14.44 -12.09
N ARG A 150 -7.20 15.03 -11.10
CA ARG A 150 -8.14 16.15 -11.31
C ARG A 150 -7.46 17.49 -11.53
N GLY A 151 -6.13 17.58 -11.41
CA GLY A 151 -5.37 18.84 -11.54
C GLY A 151 -5.51 19.77 -10.33
N GLU A 152 -6.04 19.28 -9.22
CA GLU A 152 -6.15 20.04 -7.97
C GLU A 152 -4.79 20.16 -7.27
N ALA A 153 -3.86 19.25 -7.54
CA ALA A 153 -2.47 19.34 -7.13
C ALA A 153 -1.55 19.06 -8.32
N GLU A 154 -0.40 19.76 -8.37
CA GLU A 154 0.60 19.55 -9.41
C GLU A 154 1.44 18.31 -9.15
N LEU A 155 1.93 18.17 -7.92
CA LEU A 155 2.69 17.00 -7.47
C LEU A 155 1.95 16.28 -6.34
N GLY A 156 2.00 14.95 -6.35
CA GLY A 156 1.47 14.12 -5.28
C GLY A 156 2.50 13.13 -4.78
N MET A 157 2.69 13.02 -3.47
CA MET A 157 3.54 12.00 -2.86
C MET A 157 2.70 11.00 -2.08
N GLN A 158 2.78 9.72 -2.49
CA GLN A 158 2.02 8.62 -1.92
C GLN A 158 2.75 7.30 -2.18
N GLN A 159 2.33 6.21 -1.55
CA GLN A 159 2.82 4.89 -1.90
C GLN A 159 2.50 4.56 -3.38
N ILE A 160 3.46 3.97 -4.08
CA ILE A 160 3.33 3.65 -5.51
C ILE A 160 2.10 2.77 -5.78
N VAL A 161 1.83 1.79 -4.91
CA VAL A 161 0.65 0.92 -5.00
C VAL A 161 -0.69 1.69 -4.98
N ALA A 162 -0.71 2.89 -4.42
CA ALA A 162 -1.90 3.74 -4.37
C ALA A 162 -1.94 4.79 -5.51
N ILE A 163 -0.83 4.99 -6.23
CA ILE A 163 -0.76 5.87 -7.40
C ILE A 163 -1.20 5.12 -8.66
N LEU A 164 -0.62 3.94 -8.91
CA LEU A 164 -0.77 3.20 -10.15
C LEU A 164 -2.22 2.90 -10.58
N PRO A 165 -3.17 2.59 -9.67
CA PRO A 165 -4.54 2.29 -10.08
C PRO A 165 -5.38 3.53 -10.42
N VAL A 166 -4.86 4.76 -10.24
CA VAL A 166 -5.64 5.99 -10.43
C VAL A 166 -5.52 6.48 -11.86
N ALA A 167 -6.59 6.32 -12.63
CA ALA A 167 -6.66 6.86 -13.99
C ALA A 167 -6.50 8.39 -13.98
N GLY A 168 -5.66 8.91 -14.88
CA GLY A 168 -5.35 10.33 -14.97
C GLY A 168 -4.21 10.81 -14.06
N ALA A 169 -3.68 9.97 -13.18
CA ALA A 169 -2.40 10.17 -12.53
C ALA A 169 -1.29 9.38 -13.24
N GLN A 170 -0.09 9.91 -13.23
CA GLN A 170 1.10 9.28 -13.79
C GLN A 170 2.21 9.25 -12.75
N LEU A 171 2.74 8.07 -12.49
CA LEU A 171 3.92 7.90 -11.64
C LEU A 171 5.14 8.46 -12.36
N VAL A 172 5.85 9.40 -11.73
CA VAL A 172 7.16 9.88 -12.16
C VAL A 172 8.24 8.85 -11.84
N GLY A 173 8.19 8.32 -10.62
CA GLY A 173 9.12 7.31 -10.14
C GLY A 173 9.11 7.19 -8.61
N PRO A 174 9.88 6.22 -8.07
CA PRO A 174 10.13 6.16 -6.63
C PRO A 174 10.96 7.36 -6.18
N LEU A 175 10.84 7.73 -4.92
CA LEU A 175 11.73 8.71 -4.30
C LEU A 175 13.18 8.19 -4.29
N PRO A 176 14.20 9.07 -4.26
CA PRO A 176 15.60 8.66 -4.14
C PRO A 176 15.81 7.70 -2.96
N ALA A 177 16.70 6.71 -3.12
CA ALA A 177 16.89 5.63 -2.15
C ALA A 177 17.21 6.14 -0.74
N GLU A 178 18.02 7.19 -0.61
CA GLU A 178 18.41 7.83 0.66
C GLU A 178 17.26 8.59 1.36
N LEU A 179 16.18 8.80 0.62
CA LEU A 179 14.95 9.45 1.07
C LEU A 179 13.75 8.51 1.03
N GLN A 180 13.94 7.22 0.80
CA GLN A 180 12.84 6.30 0.62
C GLN A 180 12.27 5.81 1.95
N ASN A 181 10.95 5.64 1.98
CA ASN A 181 10.27 4.91 3.04
C ASN A 181 9.71 3.60 2.48
N VAL A 182 10.17 2.50 3.03
CA VAL A 182 9.76 1.16 2.63
C VAL A 182 8.80 0.60 3.67
N ILE A 183 7.58 0.28 3.23
CA ILE A 183 6.60 -0.42 4.05
C ILE A 183 6.61 -1.88 3.65
N VAL A 184 6.92 -2.75 4.60
CA VAL A 184 6.84 -4.20 4.43
C VAL A 184 5.43 -4.63 4.80
N TYR A 185 4.70 -5.22 3.85
CA TYR A 185 3.45 -5.92 4.11
C TYR A 185 3.76 -7.38 4.39
N ALA A 186 3.21 -7.88 5.48
CA ALA A 186 3.37 -9.26 5.89
C ALA A 186 1.99 -9.94 5.99
N ALA A 187 2.00 -11.25 5.82
CA ALA A 187 0.83 -12.09 6.01
C ALA A 187 1.05 -13.04 7.18
N GLY A 188 0.03 -13.21 8.00
CA GLY A 188 0.09 -14.10 9.16
C GLY A 188 -1.20 -14.89 9.34
N LEU A 189 -1.04 -16.15 9.74
CA LEU A 189 -2.14 -17.09 9.99
C LEU A 189 -2.73 -16.86 11.39
N SER A 190 -4.04 -16.90 11.50
CA SER A 190 -4.71 -16.90 12.79
C SER A 190 -4.49 -18.24 13.50
N SER A 191 -4.14 -18.21 14.79
CA SER A 191 -4.09 -19.43 15.62
C SER A 191 -5.46 -20.09 15.81
N ARG A 192 -6.54 -19.37 15.47
CA ARG A 192 -7.93 -19.83 15.54
C ARG A 192 -8.56 -19.96 14.15
N ALA A 193 -7.74 -20.06 13.10
CA ALA A 193 -8.23 -20.20 11.74
C ALA A 193 -9.16 -21.41 11.58
N SER A 194 -10.35 -21.16 11.05
CA SER A 194 -11.31 -22.21 10.71
C SER A 194 -10.91 -22.95 9.43
N GLN A 195 -10.19 -22.24 8.54
CA GLN A 195 -9.71 -22.72 7.24
C GLN A 195 -8.19 -22.74 7.17
N MET A 196 -7.52 -23.35 8.17
CA MET A 196 -6.05 -23.35 8.31
C MET A 196 -5.34 -23.86 7.03
N ALA A 197 -5.83 -24.96 6.45
CA ALA A 197 -5.22 -25.53 5.24
C ALA A 197 -5.34 -24.59 4.03
N ALA A 198 -6.50 -23.97 3.83
CA ALA A 198 -6.73 -23.01 2.76
C ALA A 198 -5.92 -21.72 2.99
N ALA A 199 -5.81 -21.24 4.24
CA ALA A 199 -5.01 -20.08 4.59
C ALA A 199 -3.50 -20.32 4.32
N ALA A 200 -2.99 -21.48 4.70
CA ALA A 200 -1.62 -21.87 4.39
C ALA A 200 -1.38 -22.01 2.87
N ALA A 201 -2.32 -22.59 2.14
CA ALA A 201 -2.28 -22.68 0.68
C ALA A 201 -2.29 -21.31 0.02
N PHE A 202 -3.13 -20.36 0.52
CA PHE A 202 -3.15 -18.98 0.02
C PHE A 202 -1.81 -18.29 0.26
N LEU A 203 -1.23 -18.42 1.44
CA LEU A 203 0.10 -17.87 1.75
C LEU A 203 1.19 -18.44 0.82
N ALA A 204 1.15 -19.75 0.54
CA ALA A 204 2.07 -20.37 -0.42
C ALA A 204 1.83 -19.84 -1.85
N PHE A 205 0.56 -19.66 -2.25
CA PHE A 205 0.17 -19.14 -3.56
C PHE A 205 0.70 -17.73 -3.80
N THR A 206 0.71 -16.86 -2.77
CA THR A 206 1.26 -15.50 -2.86
C THR A 206 2.77 -15.46 -3.15
N ARG A 207 3.49 -16.58 -2.96
CA ARG A 207 4.93 -16.70 -3.23
C ARG A 207 5.24 -17.24 -4.63
N GLY A 208 4.24 -17.68 -5.38
CA GLY A 208 4.38 -18.14 -6.76
C GLY A 208 4.77 -17.02 -7.72
N GLU A 209 5.38 -17.35 -8.86
CA GLU A 209 5.86 -16.36 -9.83
C GLU A 209 4.73 -15.49 -10.41
N ASP A 210 3.54 -16.06 -10.63
CA ASP A 210 2.37 -15.30 -11.09
C ASP A 210 1.96 -14.21 -10.09
N ALA A 211 1.98 -14.54 -8.79
CA ALA A 211 1.68 -13.58 -7.74
C ALA A 211 2.76 -12.48 -7.65
N LYS A 212 4.03 -12.86 -7.76
CA LYS A 212 5.15 -11.90 -7.79
C LYS A 212 5.08 -10.97 -8.99
N GLN A 213 4.68 -11.48 -10.15
CA GLN A 213 4.47 -10.66 -11.33
C GLN A 213 3.33 -9.67 -11.12
N LEU A 214 2.21 -10.09 -10.55
CA LEU A 214 1.11 -9.20 -10.17
C LEU A 214 1.55 -8.14 -9.16
N MET A 215 2.34 -8.51 -8.16
CA MET A 215 2.89 -7.54 -7.21
C MET A 215 3.65 -6.43 -7.91
N ARG A 216 4.56 -6.78 -8.85
CA ARG A 216 5.32 -5.78 -9.64
C ARG A 216 4.42 -4.89 -10.49
N ILE A 217 3.38 -5.45 -11.13
CA ILE A 217 2.38 -4.68 -11.89
C ILE A 217 1.68 -3.65 -11.02
N HIS A 218 1.41 -3.99 -9.76
CA HIS A 218 0.78 -3.09 -8.79
C HIS A 218 1.77 -2.21 -8.00
N GLY A 219 3.05 -2.17 -8.40
CA GLY A 219 4.06 -1.32 -7.73
C GLY A 219 4.49 -1.82 -6.37
N LEU A 220 4.43 -3.13 -6.18
CA LEU A 220 4.93 -3.83 -5.00
C LEU A 220 6.15 -4.66 -5.37
N ASP A 221 7.20 -4.62 -4.55
CA ASP A 221 8.35 -5.50 -4.67
C ASP A 221 8.09 -6.78 -3.85
N PRO A 222 8.11 -7.98 -4.47
CA PRO A 222 7.98 -9.23 -3.71
C PRO A 222 9.06 -9.35 -2.64
N ALA A 223 8.72 -9.92 -1.48
CA ALA A 223 9.66 -10.14 -0.38
C ALA A 223 10.57 -11.34 -0.61
#